data_7c7ff1159250e0483012d763f2a6de70
#
_entry.id   7c7ff1159250e0483012d763f2a6de70
#
_cell.length_a   1.000
_cell.length_b   1.000
_cell.length_c   1.000
_cell.angle_alpha   90.00
_cell.angle_beta   90.00
_cell.angle_gamma   90.00
#
_symmetry.space_group_name_H-M   'P 1'
#
loop_
_entity.id
_entity.type
_entity.pdbx_description
1 polymer ?
#
loop_
_entity_poly.entity_id
_entity_poly.type
_entity_poly.pdbx_seq_one_letter_code
_entity_poly.pdbx_strand_id
1 'polypeptide(L)'
;GFDFEYLAQEKGFLVVYLQGYKNFWNDCRGSADYEANLKDVDDIGYYKKVINLIEKDFGINKNNIISTGISNGGHMVYKLAYEIPNSTFLHAPLVANLPIKNNNDCDISEVEVNMAIFNGTNDQINPYNGGLVSLLGNDSRGEVLSSEESYKYWRDLSFFEEENFKILPERDKNLNSSVTKKDVIGSKIVALYTLVNGGHIYASPNVKYSSFFGGNVNDINTAEEIYKIFENLKIKN
;
A
#
# COMPACT_ATOMS: atom_id res chain seq x y z
N GLY A 1 0.31 -3.33 -13.71
CA GLY A 1 1.64 -3.25 -13.93
C GLY A 1 2.20 -2.21 -14.86
N PHE A 2 1.62 -1.92 -16.00
CA PHE A 2 2.27 -1.11 -17.05
C PHE A 2 2.77 0.27 -16.62
N ASP A 3 2.10 0.95 -15.68
CA ASP A 3 2.54 2.28 -15.24
C ASP A 3 3.90 2.24 -14.55
N PHE A 4 4.17 1.21 -13.74
CA PHE A 4 5.48 1.05 -13.09
C PHE A 4 6.58 0.71 -14.09
N GLU A 5 6.29 -0.11 -15.12
CA GLU A 5 7.29 -0.45 -16.15
C GLU A 5 7.64 0.77 -17.02
N TYR A 6 6.65 1.58 -17.43
CA TYR A 6 6.90 2.81 -18.15
C TYR A 6 7.72 3.80 -17.32
N LEU A 7 7.35 3.97 -16.06
CA LEU A 7 8.04 4.86 -15.15
C LEU A 7 9.48 4.37 -14.87
N ALA A 8 9.68 3.05 -14.73
CA ALA A 8 10.98 2.43 -14.55
C ALA A 8 11.90 2.68 -15.74
N GLN A 9 11.37 2.56 -16.95
CA GLN A 9 12.13 2.85 -18.17
C GLN A 9 12.53 4.32 -18.27
N GLU A 10 11.66 5.23 -17.85
CA GLU A 10 11.91 6.67 -17.85
C GLU A 10 12.89 7.10 -16.75
N LYS A 11 12.76 6.56 -15.55
CA LYS A 11 13.46 6.99 -14.32
C LYS A 11 14.66 6.11 -13.94
N GLY A 12 14.86 4.99 -14.60
CA GLY A 12 16.04 4.12 -14.40
C GLY A 12 16.01 3.34 -13.09
N PHE A 13 14.89 2.67 -12.77
CA PHE A 13 14.80 1.74 -11.64
C PHE A 13 14.33 0.34 -12.08
N LEU A 14 14.48 -0.64 -11.22
CA LEU A 14 14.00 -2.01 -11.46
C LEU A 14 12.59 -2.18 -10.86
N VAL A 15 11.73 -2.88 -11.59
CA VAL A 15 10.45 -3.38 -11.07
C VAL A 15 10.56 -4.88 -10.89
N VAL A 16 10.19 -5.36 -9.71
CA VAL A 16 10.21 -6.79 -9.38
C VAL A 16 8.81 -7.21 -8.94
N TYR A 17 8.20 -8.09 -9.70
CA TYR A 17 6.90 -8.68 -9.38
C TYR A 17 7.10 -9.98 -8.61
N LEU A 18 6.77 -9.96 -7.33
CA LEU A 18 6.87 -11.11 -6.46
C LEU A 18 5.61 -11.97 -6.57
N GLN A 19 5.78 -13.28 -6.54
CA GLN A 19 4.67 -14.22 -6.58
C GLN A 19 4.44 -14.86 -5.21
N GLY A 20 3.29 -14.58 -4.60
CA GLY A 20 2.88 -15.23 -3.37
C GLY A 20 2.48 -16.70 -3.57
N TYR A 21 2.55 -17.49 -2.51
CA TYR A 21 2.18 -18.91 -2.53
C TYR A 21 0.72 -19.09 -2.93
N LYS A 22 0.48 -19.84 -4.01
CA LYS A 22 -0.86 -20.02 -4.61
C LYS A 22 -1.61 -18.71 -4.86
N ASN A 23 -0.88 -17.68 -5.28
CA ASN A 23 -1.36 -16.32 -5.58
C ASN A 23 -1.75 -15.47 -4.36
N PHE A 24 -1.40 -15.89 -3.14
CA PHE A 24 -1.67 -15.16 -1.91
C PHE A 24 -0.43 -15.02 -1.04
N TRP A 25 -0.44 -13.98 -0.20
CA TRP A 25 0.56 -13.71 0.83
C TRP A 25 0.02 -14.11 2.20
N ASN A 26 0.89 -14.60 3.06
CA ASN A 26 0.68 -14.74 4.49
C ASN A 26 0.78 -13.34 5.13
N ASP A 27 -0.32 -12.60 5.09
CA ASP A 27 -0.41 -11.26 5.67
C ASP A 27 -0.78 -11.28 7.16
N CYS A 28 -0.93 -10.08 7.79
CA CYS A 28 -1.18 -9.97 9.23
C CYS A 28 -2.59 -10.33 9.69
N ARG A 29 -3.52 -10.70 8.80
CA ARG A 29 -4.89 -10.99 9.20
C ARG A 29 -5.02 -12.44 9.68
N GLY A 30 -5.08 -12.63 10.99
CA GLY A 30 -5.16 -13.96 11.60
C GLY A 30 -6.41 -14.78 11.21
N SER A 31 -7.48 -14.10 10.77
CA SER A 31 -8.69 -14.76 10.25
C SER A 31 -8.60 -15.17 8.78
N ALA A 32 -7.57 -14.73 8.04
CA ALA A 32 -7.50 -15.00 6.60
C ALA A 32 -7.29 -16.49 6.30
N ASP A 33 -8.17 -17.08 5.50
CA ASP A 33 -8.18 -18.50 5.14
C ASP A 33 -7.40 -18.82 3.85
N TYR A 34 -6.49 -17.94 3.43
CA TYR A 34 -5.59 -18.24 2.32
C TYR A 34 -4.64 -19.37 2.67
N GLU A 35 -4.32 -20.24 1.73
CA GLU A 35 -3.35 -21.30 1.99
C GLU A 35 -1.98 -20.79 2.45
N ALA A 36 -1.61 -19.55 2.07
CA ALA A 36 -0.39 -18.92 2.55
C ALA A 36 -0.44 -18.67 4.07
N ASN A 37 -1.57 -18.12 4.59
CA ASN A 37 -1.78 -17.92 6.02
C ASN A 37 -1.93 -19.26 6.76
N LEU A 38 -2.78 -20.17 6.27
CA LEU A 38 -3.02 -21.48 6.90
C LEU A 38 -1.77 -22.36 7.02
N LYS A 39 -0.79 -22.15 6.14
CA LYS A 39 0.50 -22.90 6.14
C LYS A 39 1.64 -22.11 6.77
N ASP A 40 1.35 -20.92 7.27
CA ASP A 40 2.35 -20.00 7.83
C ASP A 40 3.59 -19.86 6.90
N VAL A 41 3.32 -19.53 5.62
CA VAL A 41 4.39 -19.39 4.64
C VAL A 41 5.33 -18.24 5.02
N ASP A 42 6.64 -18.50 5.03
CA ASP A 42 7.68 -17.51 5.34
C ASP A 42 7.88 -16.50 4.18
N ASP A 43 6.90 -15.63 3.97
CA ASP A 43 6.97 -14.58 2.95
C ASP A 43 7.99 -13.48 3.30
N ILE A 44 8.27 -13.25 4.58
CA ILE A 44 9.34 -12.36 5.04
C ILE A 44 10.71 -12.89 4.62
N GLY A 45 10.98 -14.17 4.86
CA GLY A 45 12.22 -14.80 4.42
C GLY A 45 12.35 -14.82 2.90
N TYR A 46 11.26 -15.06 2.18
CA TYR A 46 11.22 -14.97 0.73
C TYR A 46 11.58 -13.55 0.24
N TYR A 47 10.93 -12.51 0.78
CA TYR A 47 11.22 -11.11 0.45
C TYR A 47 12.70 -10.77 0.67
N LYS A 48 13.27 -11.11 1.83
CA LYS A 48 14.69 -10.90 2.14
C LYS A 48 15.62 -11.59 1.15
N LYS A 49 15.31 -12.83 0.76
CA LYS A 49 16.09 -13.60 -0.23
C LYS A 49 16.08 -12.93 -1.59
N VAL A 50 14.90 -12.44 -2.04
CA VAL A 50 14.80 -11.74 -3.33
C VAL A 50 15.60 -10.44 -3.31
N ILE A 51 15.50 -9.62 -2.27
CA ILE A 51 16.32 -8.39 -2.15
C ILE A 51 17.81 -8.72 -2.27
N ASN A 52 18.30 -9.73 -1.55
CA ASN A 52 19.70 -10.11 -1.59
C ASN A 52 20.14 -10.62 -2.99
N LEU A 53 19.26 -11.34 -3.68
CA LEU A 53 19.52 -11.79 -5.05
C LEU A 53 19.62 -10.61 -6.02
N ILE A 54 18.66 -9.70 -5.97
CA ILE A 54 18.62 -8.50 -6.82
C ILE A 54 19.80 -7.57 -6.54
N GLU A 55 20.18 -7.40 -5.25
CA GLU A 55 21.39 -6.66 -4.90
C GLU A 55 22.65 -7.28 -5.54
N LYS A 56 22.79 -8.60 -5.41
CA LYS A 56 23.94 -9.33 -5.97
C LYS A 56 24.00 -9.23 -7.49
N ASP A 57 22.87 -9.38 -8.18
CA ASP A 57 22.82 -9.53 -9.63
C ASP A 57 22.79 -8.17 -10.35
N PHE A 58 22.22 -7.13 -9.72
CA PHE A 58 22.01 -5.81 -10.33
C PHE A 58 22.66 -4.66 -9.57
N GLY A 59 23.24 -4.89 -8.40
CA GLY A 59 23.94 -3.84 -7.63
C GLY A 59 22.99 -2.74 -7.11
N ILE A 60 21.75 -3.07 -6.77
CA ILE A 60 20.78 -2.08 -6.24
C ILE A 60 21.25 -1.51 -4.90
N ASN A 61 20.80 -0.29 -4.60
CA ASN A 61 20.92 0.27 -3.26
C ASN A 61 19.72 -0.16 -2.41
N LYS A 62 19.93 -1.04 -1.44
CA LYS A 62 18.87 -1.53 -0.53
C LYS A 62 18.17 -0.42 0.27
N ASN A 63 18.82 0.74 0.44
CA ASN A 63 18.18 1.89 1.08
C ASN A 63 17.19 2.63 0.15
N ASN A 64 16.96 2.15 -1.08
CA ASN A 64 16.11 2.76 -2.09
C ASN A 64 14.99 1.82 -2.56
N ILE A 65 14.52 0.93 -1.71
CA ILE A 65 13.47 -0.03 -2.05
C ILE A 65 12.10 0.57 -1.74
N ILE A 66 11.19 0.47 -2.68
CA ILE A 66 9.76 0.76 -2.50
C ILE A 66 9.01 -0.57 -2.51
N SER A 67 8.20 -0.81 -1.50
CA SER A 67 7.27 -1.94 -1.49
C SER A 67 5.85 -1.45 -1.73
N THR A 68 5.17 -1.99 -2.72
CA THR A 68 3.77 -1.69 -3.01
C THR A 68 3.00 -2.96 -3.37
N GLY A 69 1.70 -2.95 -3.12
CA GLY A 69 0.83 -4.08 -3.43
C GLY A 69 -0.63 -3.72 -3.27
N ILE A 70 -1.48 -4.42 -4.01
CA ILE A 70 -2.94 -4.22 -4.03
C ILE A 70 -3.59 -5.28 -3.13
N SER A 71 -4.59 -4.89 -2.31
CA SER A 71 -5.43 -5.82 -1.55
C SER A 71 -4.58 -6.71 -0.61
N ASN A 72 -4.59 -8.05 -0.77
CA ASN A 72 -3.72 -8.95 -0.02
C ASN A 72 -2.23 -8.57 -0.15
N GLY A 73 -1.79 -8.07 -1.32
CA GLY A 73 -0.44 -7.50 -1.49
C GLY A 73 -0.24 -6.22 -0.67
N GLY A 74 -1.25 -5.37 -0.50
CA GLY A 74 -1.22 -4.20 0.38
C GLY A 74 -1.15 -4.60 1.86
N HIS A 75 -1.87 -5.64 2.27
CA HIS A 75 -1.75 -6.21 3.62
C HIS A 75 -0.35 -6.82 3.85
N MET A 76 0.28 -7.42 2.83
CA MET A 76 1.68 -7.86 2.91
C MET A 76 2.65 -6.69 3.07
N VAL A 77 2.40 -5.54 2.43
CA VAL A 77 3.21 -4.31 2.64
C VAL A 77 3.13 -3.84 4.09
N TYR A 78 1.98 -3.93 4.74
CA TYR A 78 1.86 -3.65 6.18
C TYR A 78 2.65 -4.66 7.03
N LYS A 79 2.66 -5.95 6.67
CA LYS A 79 3.50 -6.96 7.35
C LYS A 79 4.98 -6.61 7.25
N LEU A 80 5.46 -6.20 6.07
CA LEU A 80 6.84 -5.72 5.91
C LEU A 80 7.14 -4.53 6.82
N ALA A 81 6.20 -3.58 6.93
CA ALA A 81 6.36 -2.41 7.79
C ALA A 81 6.36 -2.77 9.28
N TYR A 82 5.61 -3.77 9.70
CA TYR A 82 5.57 -4.25 11.09
C TYR A 82 6.81 -5.06 11.46
N GLU A 83 7.16 -6.07 10.68
CA GLU A 83 8.16 -7.06 11.09
C GLU A 83 9.58 -6.72 10.64
N ILE A 84 9.73 -5.99 9.52
CA ILE A 84 11.05 -5.62 8.96
C ILE A 84 11.08 -4.18 8.44
N PRO A 85 10.70 -3.17 9.26
CA PRO A 85 10.49 -1.79 8.83
C PRO A 85 11.66 -1.17 8.06
N ASN A 86 12.89 -1.53 8.41
CA ASN A 86 14.10 -0.98 7.82
C ASN A 86 14.53 -1.66 6.50
N SER A 87 13.81 -2.68 6.04
CA SER A 87 14.10 -3.36 4.77
C SER A 87 13.54 -2.63 3.54
N THR A 88 12.71 -1.63 3.77
CA THR A 88 11.99 -0.87 2.74
C THR A 88 12.06 0.61 3.06
N PHE A 89 12.42 1.43 2.07
CA PHE A 89 12.52 2.87 2.22
C PHE A 89 11.15 3.57 2.23
N LEU A 90 10.22 3.08 1.40
CA LEU A 90 8.85 3.57 1.32
C LEU A 90 7.87 2.39 1.19
N HIS A 91 6.93 2.31 2.10
CA HIS A 91 5.83 1.34 2.08
C HIS A 91 4.59 2.00 1.46
N ALA A 92 4.03 1.40 0.42
CA ALA A 92 2.86 1.95 -0.30
C ALA A 92 1.76 0.89 -0.46
N PRO A 93 0.98 0.60 0.60
CA PRO A 93 -0.17 -0.30 0.51
C PRO A 93 -1.32 0.35 -0.26
N LEU A 94 -1.97 -0.44 -1.14
CA LEU A 94 -3.07 0.00 -1.99
C LEU A 94 -4.32 -0.83 -1.67
N VAL A 95 -5.45 -0.15 -1.45
CA VAL A 95 -6.76 -0.71 -1.14
C VAL A 95 -6.69 -1.80 -0.05
N ALA A 96 -5.98 -1.44 1.02
CA ALA A 96 -5.77 -2.26 2.20
C ALA A 96 -5.75 -1.38 3.45
N ASN A 97 -6.23 -1.91 4.57
CA ASN A 97 -6.21 -1.29 5.89
C ASN A 97 -5.52 -2.19 6.91
N LEU A 98 -5.03 -1.64 8.00
CA LEU A 98 -4.50 -2.45 9.10
C LEU A 98 -5.58 -3.36 9.69
N PRO A 99 -5.29 -4.60 10.06
CA PRO A 99 -6.23 -5.44 10.80
C PRO A 99 -6.53 -4.82 12.18
N ILE A 100 -7.74 -5.02 12.68
CA ILE A 100 -8.04 -4.70 14.08
C ILE A 100 -7.18 -5.59 15.00
N LYS A 101 -7.01 -5.15 16.26
CA LYS A 101 -6.14 -5.85 17.22
C LYS A 101 -6.43 -7.36 17.34
N ASN A 102 -7.70 -7.75 17.35
CA ASN A 102 -8.09 -9.15 17.49
C ASN A 102 -7.96 -9.98 16.19
N ASN A 103 -7.68 -9.33 15.07
CA ASN A 103 -7.42 -9.95 13.77
C ASN A 103 -5.96 -9.81 13.33
N ASN A 104 -5.08 -9.25 14.18
CA ASN A 104 -3.67 -9.07 13.88
C ASN A 104 -2.84 -10.15 14.58
N ASP A 105 -2.06 -10.91 13.80
CA ASP A 105 -1.13 -11.93 14.27
C ASP A 105 0.33 -11.65 13.93
N CYS A 106 0.62 -10.44 13.38
CA CYS A 106 2.00 -10.01 13.13
C CYS A 106 2.67 -9.44 14.37
N ASP A 107 3.99 -9.58 14.43
CA ASP A 107 4.84 -8.92 15.41
C ASP A 107 4.99 -7.43 15.07
N ILE A 108 4.47 -6.55 15.94
CA ILE A 108 4.49 -5.11 15.74
C ILE A 108 5.75 -4.50 16.33
N SER A 109 6.62 -3.93 15.50
CA SER A 109 7.86 -3.30 15.95
C SER A 109 7.70 -1.87 16.49
N GLU A 110 6.58 -1.20 16.23
CA GLU A 110 6.32 0.22 16.53
C GLU A 110 7.43 1.18 16.07
N VAL A 111 8.09 0.84 14.96
CA VAL A 111 9.12 1.67 14.34
C VAL A 111 8.51 2.57 13.29
N GLU A 112 8.89 3.85 13.31
CA GLU A 112 8.46 4.81 12.29
C GLU A 112 8.96 4.45 10.89
N VAL A 113 8.10 4.55 9.89
CA VAL A 113 8.42 4.26 8.48
C VAL A 113 7.87 5.33 7.55
N ASN A 114 8.42 5.45 6.34
CA ASN A 114 7.75 6.20 5.28
C ASN A 114 6.59 5.36 4.75
N MET A 115 5.38 5.92 4.78
CA MET A 115 4.14 5.23 4.44
C MET A 115 3.28 6.08 3.50
N ALA A 116 2.75 5.47 2.43
CA ALA A 116 1.80 6.12 1.52
C ALA A 116 0.62 5.19 1.24
N ILE A 117 -0.53 5.47 1.85
CA ILE A 117 -1.74 4.65 1.79
C ILE A 117 -2.66 5.19 0.70
N PHE A 118 -3.22 4.31 -0.15
CA PHE A 118 -4.14 4.69 -1.23
C PHE A 118 -5.43 3.86 -1.13
N ASN A 119 -6.53 4.46 -0.68
CA ASN A 119 -7.78 3.75 -0.45
C ASN A 119 -8.99 4.46 -1.04
N GLY A 120 -9.91 3.67 -1.60
CA GLY A 120 -11.14 4.16 -2.22
C GLY A 120 -12.30 4.26 -1.24
N THR A 121 -13.06 5.37 -1.27
CA THR A 121 -14.20 5.56 -0.35
C THR A 121 -15.41 4.67 -0.68
N ASN A 122 -15.45 4.13 -1.90
CA ASN A 122 -16.49 3.19 -2.36
C ASN A 122 -15.94 1.77 -2.56
N ASP A 123 -14.88 1.41 -1.81
CA ASP A 123 -14.32 0.06 -1.79
C ASP A 123 -15.26 -0.86 -1.01
N GLN A 124 -15.90 -1.82 -1.72
CA GLN A 124 -16.83 -2.78 -1.16
C GLN A 124 -16.15 -4.06 -0.66
N ILE A 125 -14.85 -4.22 -0.91
CA ILE A 125 -14.07 -5.40 -0.52
C ILE A 125 -13.27 -5.12 0.75
N ASN A 126 -12.48 -4.03 0.75
CA ASN A 126 -11.74 -3.57 1.91
C ASN A 126 -12.28 -2.18 2.31
N PRO A 127 -13.27 -2.11 3.21
CA PRO A 127 -14.06 -0.90 3.41
C PRO A 127 -13.21 0.26 3.94
N TYR A 128 -13.35 1.44 3.31
CA TYR A 128 -12.66 2.67 3.71
C TYR A 128 -12.88 3.02 5.19
N ASN A 129 -14.10 2.80 5.66
CA ASN A 129 -14.50 3.10 7.05
C ASN A 129 -14.20 1.96 8.05
N GLY A 130 -13.45 0.95 7.60
CA GLY A 130 -13.18 -0.24 8.43
C GLY A 130 -14.32 -1.24 8.46
N GLY A 131 -14.11 -2.35 9.15
CA GLY A 131 -15.05 -3.44 9.27
C GLY A 131 -14.61 -4.70 8.53
N LEU A 132 -15.56 -5.58 8.19
CA LEU A 132 -15.28 -6.88 7.57
C LEU A 132 -14.75 -6.73 6.14
N VAL A 133 -13.65 -7.40 5.86
CA VAL A 133 -13.14 -7.57 4.49
C VAL A 133 -13.89 -8.71 3.82
N SER A 134 -14.73 -8.37 2.84
CA SER A 134 -15.63 -9.31 2.19
C SER A 134 -15.42 -9.37 0.68
N LEU A 135 -15.33 -10.54 0.12
CA LEU A 135 -15.28 -10.76 -1.33
C LEU A 135 -16.28 -11.84 -1.72
N LEU A 136 -17.30 -11.48 -2.51
CA LEU A 136 -18.37 -12.39 -2.95
C LEU A 136 -19.07 -13.10 -1.78
N GLY A 137 -19.27 -12.40 -0.63
CA GLY A 137 -19.89 -12.95 0.58
C GLY A 137 -18.97 -13.84 1.43
N ASN A 138 -17.68 -13.90 1.09
CA ASN A 138 -16.70 -14.57 1.94
C ASN A 138 -16.02 -13.53 2.85
N ASP A 139 -16.29 -13.63 4.15
CA ASP A 139 -15.84 -12.73 5.22
C ASP A 139 -14.67 -13.31 6.03
N SER A 140 -14.05 -14.40 5.56
CA SER A 140 -12.99 -15.14 6.27
C SER A 140 -11.72 -14.33 6.56
N ARG A 141 -11.62 -13.10 6.02
CA ARG A 141 -10.46 -12.22 6.20
C ARG A 141 -10.52 -11.36 7.45
N GLY A 142 -11.66 -11.42 8.17
CA GLY A 142 -11.87 -10.68 9.41
C GLY A 142 -11.97 -9.16 9.21
N GLU A 143 -11.91 -8.44 10.31
CA GLU A 143 -12.11 -7.00 10.34
C GLU A 143 -10.79 -6.23 10.24
N VAL A 144 -10.89 -5.03 9.63
CA VAL A 144 -9.79 -4.06 9.50
C VAL A 144 -10.21 -2.71 10.11
N LEU A 145 -9.23 -1.91 10.47
CA LEU A 145 -9.39 -0.51 10.84
C LEU A 145 -9.89 0.29 9.63
N SER A 146 -10.40 1.50 9.87
CA SER A 146 -10.64 2.45 8.80
C SER A 146 -9.31 2.93 8.19
N SER A 147 -9.38 3.50 6.99
CA SER A 147 -8.23 4.12 6.34
C SER A 147 -7.66 5.28 7.14
N GLU A 148 -8.52 6.06 7.78
CA GLU A 148 -8.12 7.15 8.68
C GLU A 148 -7.42 6.63 9.94
N GLU A 149 -7.89 5.54 10.55
CA GLU A 149 -7.23 4.91 11.70
C GLU A 149 -5.91 4.26 11.31
N SER A 150 -5.85 3.60 10.15
CA SER A 150 -4.61 3.04 9.61
C SER A 150 -3.57 4.12 9.34
N TYR A 151 -3.97 5.26 8.76
CA TYR A 151 -3.12 6.43 8.58
C TYR A 151 -2.66 7.00 9.92
N LYS A 152 -3.61 7.20 10.86
CA LYS A 152 -3.33 7.74 12.19
C LYS A 152 -2.31 6.89 12.94
N TYR A 153 -2.41 5.56 12.86
CA TYR A 153 -1.45 4.66 13.49
C TYR A 153 0.00 4.98 13.05
N TRP A 154 0.26 5.03 11.75
CA TRP A 154 1.61 5.29 11.23
C TRP A 154 2.04 6.74 11.45
N ARG A 155 1.11 7.70 11.34
CA ARG A 155 1.37 9.11 11.63
C ARG A 155 1.83 9.32 13.07
N ASP A 156 1.15 8.70 14.02
CA ASP A 156 1.42 8.90 15.45
C ASP A 156 2.75 8.25 15.91
N LEU A 157 3.33 7.35 15.11
CA LEU A 157 4.69 6.85 15.31
C LEU A 157 5.76 7.84 14.81
N SER A 158 5.43 8.74 13.90
CA SER A 158 6.35 9.73 13.34
C SER A 158 6.38 11.01 14.18
N PHE A 159 7.55 11.64 14.30
CA PHE A 159 7.63 13.00 14.80
C PHE A 159 7.35 13.99 13.67
N PHE A 160 6.35 14.85 13.84
CA PHE A 160 5.97 15.89 12.86
C PHE A 160 5.45 17.15 13.57
N GLU A 161 5.51 18.31 12.88
CA GLU A 161 5.03 19.58 13.41
C GLU A 161 3.64 19.92 12.89
N GLU A 162 3.35 19.59 11.64
CA GLU A 162 2.12 19.97 10.95
C GLU A 162 1.59 18.83 10.08
N GLU A 163 0.27 18.71 10.01
CA GLU A 163 -0.46 17.86 9.08
C GLU A 163 -1.02 18.70 7.94
N ASN A 164 -0.69 18.31 6.72
CA ASN A 164 -1.16 19.00 5.52
C ASN A 164 -2.39 18.29 4.95
N PHE A 165 -3.28 19.08 4.34
CA PHE A 165 -4.41 18.59 3.56
C PHE A 165 -4.49 19.31 2.23
N LYS A 166 -4.71 18.57 1.15
CA LYS A 166 -4.97 19.15 -0.17
C LYS A 166 -5.90 18.29 -1.01
N ILE A 167 -6.63 18.93 -1.90
CA ILE A 167 -7.37 18.30 -2.99
C ILE A 167 -6.46 18.31 -4.21
N LEU A 168 -6.24 17.17 -4.82
CA LEU A 168 -5.43 17.06 -6.03
C LEU A 168 -6.24 17.53 -7.26
N PRO A 169 -5.58 18.05 -8.30
CA PRO A 169 -6.27 18.50 -9.51
C PRO A 169 -7.07 17.37 -10.17
N GLU A 170 -8.32 17.63 -10.51
CA GLU A 170 -9.12 16.73 -11.32
C GLU A 170 -8.54 16.64 -12.74
N ARG A 171 -8.34 15.41 -13.24
CA ARG A 171 -7.90 15.14 -14.62
C ARG A 171 -9.04 14.67 -15.50
N ASP A 172 -9.99 13.94 -14.96
CA ASP A 172 -11.13 13.37 -15.69
C ASP A 172 -12.48 13.86 -15.15
N LYS A 173 -12.97 14.97 -15.70
CA LYS A 173 -14.27 15.56 -15.32
C LYS A 173 -15.50 14.69 -15.66
N ASN A 174 -15.31 13.61 -16.42
CA ASN A 174 -16.40 12.69 -16.76
C ASN A 174 -16.61 11.63 -15.67
N LEU A 175 -15.64 11.43 -14.78
CA LEU A 175 -15.79 10.60 -13.62
C LEU A 175 -16.22 11.47 -12.43
N ASN A 176 -17.21 10.98 -11.69
CA ASN A 176 -17.59 11.61 -10.42
C ASN A 176 -16.61 11.16 -9.32
N SER A 177 -15.31 11.44 -9.53
CA SER A 177 -14.22 11.09 -8.64
C SER A 177 -13.38 12.31 -8.32
N SER A 178 -12.67 12.27 -7.23
CA SER A 178 -11.62 13.21 -6.89
C SER A 178 -10.60 12.53 -5.96
N VAL A 179 -9.45 13.15 -5.78
CA VAL A 179 -8.43 12.63 -4.86
C VAL A 179 -8.06 13.69 -3.84
N THR A 180 -8.14 13.33 -2.56
CA THR A 180 -7.59 14.15 -1.49
C THR A 180 -6.36 13.49 -0.91
N LYS A 181 -5.45 14.31 -0.41
CA LYS A 181 -4.24 13.86 0.25
C LYS A 181 -4.12 14.53 1.62
N LYS A 182 -3.97 13.73 2.67
CA LYS A 182 -3.44 14.14 3.96
C LYS A 182 -2.00 13.67 4.07
N ASP A 183 -1.11 14.48 4.58
CA ASP A 183 0.24 14.01 4.90
C ASP A 183 0.85 14.76 6.08
N VAL A 184 1.77 14.07 6.74
CA VAL A 184 2.74 14.65 7.67
C VAL A 184 4.14 14.48 7.09
N ILE A 185 4.98 15.49 7.30
CA ILE A 185 6.37 15.50 6.85
C ILE A 185 7.23 15.87 8.06
N GLY A 186 7.86 14.86 8.63
CA GLY A 186 8.70 15.01 9.81
C GLY A 186 9.92 14.08 9.73
N SER A 187 10.17 13.29 10.77
CA SER A 187 11.19 12.23 10.75
C SER A 187 10.92 11.20 9.64
N LYS A 188 9.64 10.96 9.35
CA LYS A 188 9.16 10.19 8.19
C LYS A 188 8.09 10.96 7.45
N ILE A 189 7.76 10.52 6.24
CA ILE A 189 6.55 10.93 5.53
C ILE A 189 5.49 9.86 5.74
N VAL A 190 4.31 10.28 6.22
CA VAL A 190 3.12 9.42 6.24
C VAL A 190 2.02 10.14 5.47
N ALA A 191 1.46 9.49 4.45
CA ALA A 191 0.44 10.07 3.60
C ALA A 191 -0.76 9.12 3.41
N LEU A 192 -1.96 9.70 3.39
CA LEU A 192 -3.20 9.03 2.98
C LEU A 192 -3.75 9.72 1.72
N TYR A 193 -3.84 8.97 0.65
CA TYR A 193 -4.56 9.33 -0.57
C TYR A 193 -5.96 8.73 -0.51
N THR A 194 -6.96 9.57 -0.37
CA THR A 194 -8.36 9.17 -0.40
C THR A 194 -8.88 9.30 -1.82
N LEU A 195 -9.22 8.16 -2.42
CA LEU A 195 -9.80 8.08 -3.75
C LEU A 195 -11.33 8.22 -3.60
N VAL A 196 -11.85 9.44 -3.68
CA VAL A 196 -13.28 9.73 -3.49
C VAL A 196 -14.09 9.05 -4.59
N ASN A 197 -15.13 8.30 -4.21
CA ASN A 197 -15.92 7.41 -5.07
C ASN A 197 -15.11 6.30 -5.78
N GLY A 198 -13.82 6.18 -5.49
CA GLY A 198 -12.99 5.07 -5.93
C GLY A 198 -13.36 3.76 -5.24
N GLY A 199 -13.30 2.66 -5.97
CA GLY A 199 -13.54 1.31 -5.47
C GLY A 199 -12.26 0.59 -5.08
N HIS A 200 -12.30 -0.75 -5.15
CA HIS A 200 -11.16 -1.64 -4.89
C HIS A 200 -10.23 -1.67 -6.12
N ILE A 201 -9.57 -0.55 -6.39
CA ILE A 201 -8.84 -0.30 -7.63
C ILE A 201 -7.46 0.31 -7.38
N TYR A 202 -6.56 0.10 -8.33
CA TYR A 202 -5.36 0.91 -8.53
C TYR A 202 -5.75 2.14 -9.37
N ALA A 203 -5.60 3.35 -8.81
CA ALA A 203 -5.97 4.57 -9.49
C ALA A 203 -4.96 4.93 -10.59
N SER A 204 -5.43 4.97 -11.83
CA SER A 204 -4.61 5.30 -13.00
C SER A 204 -5.48 5.70 -14.19
N PRO A 205 -5.06 6.70 -14.99
CA PRO A 205 -5.73 7.03 -16.25
C PRO A 205 -5.55 5.94 -17.33
N ASN A 206 -4.59 5.03 -17.13
CA ASN A 206 -4.21 3.99 -18.10
C ASN A 206 -4.88 2.63 -17.83
N VAL A 207 -5.56 2.48 -16.68
CA VAL A 207 -6.17 1.21 -16.25
C VAL A 207 -7.66 1.42 -15.99
N LYS A 208 -8.48 0.56 -16.57
CA LYS A 208 -9.93 0.57 -16.35
C LYS A 208 -10.36 -0.74 -15.70
N TYR A 209 -10.95 -0.64 -14.53
CA TYR A 209 -11.55 -1.77 -13.81
C TYR A 209 -13.02 -1.94 -14.14
N SER A 210 -13.51 -3.18 -14.03
CA SER A 210 -14.95 -3.47 -14.07
C SER A 210 -15.67 -2.78 -12.91
N SER A 211 -16.93 -2.41 -13.11
CA SER A 211 -17.80 -1.86 -12.07
C SER A 211 -18.00 -2.77 -10.86
N PHE A 212 -17.67 -4.04 -10.98
CA PHE A 212 -17.62 -4.98 -9.85
C PHE A 212 -16.66 -4.52 -8.73
N PHE A 213 -15.57 -3.88 -9.09
CA PHE A 213 -14.59 -3.35 -8.13
C PHE A 213 -14.94 -1.94 -7.62
N GLY A 214 -16.06 -1.35 -8.02
CA GLY A 214 -16.48 0.01 -7.69
C GLY A 214 -16.06 1.03 -8.73
N GLY A 215 -15.96 2.30 -8.33
CA GLY A 215 -15.63 3.41 -9.23
C GLY A 215 -14.15 3.43 -9.64
N ASN A 216 -13.89 3.80 -10.90
CA ASN A 216 -12.55 4.11 -11.36
C ASN A 216 -12.16 5.55 -10.97
N VAL A 217 -10.88 5.79 -10.73
CA VAL A 217 -10.30 7.11 -10.45
C VAL A 217 -9.12 7.32 -11.39
N ASN A 218 -9.24 8.33 -12.27
CA ASN A 218 -8.23 8.67 -13.29
C ASN A 218 -7.48 9.96 -12.96
N ASP A 219 -7.79 10.58 -11.82
CA ASP A 219 -7.23 11.88 -11.41
C ASP A 219 -5.76 11.82 -11.05
N ILE A 220 -5.28 10.65 -10.67
CA ILE A 220 -3.86 10.38 -10.41
C ILE A 220 -3.37 9.15 -11.16
N ASN A 221 -2.06 9.06 -11.33
CA ASN A 221 -1.35 7.82 -11.58
C ASN A 221 -0.64 7.41 -10.28
N THR A 222 -1.10 6.34 -9.66
CA THR A 222 -0.57 5.89 -8.35
C THR A 222 0.94 5.61 -8.38
N ALA A 223 1.47 5.06 -9.48
CA ALA A 223 2.92 4.82 -9.61
C ALA A 223 3.70 6.14 -9.60
N GLU A 224 3.22 7.17 -10.33
CA GLU A 224 3.84 8.49 -10.33
C GLU A 224 3.79 9.14 -8.94
N GLU A 225 2.67 9.05 -8.22
CA GLU A 225 2.54 9.64 -6.88
C GLU A 225 3.48 8.96 -5.87
N ILE A 226 3.59 7.62 -5.91
CA ILE A 226 4.54 6.86 -5.09
C ILE A 226 5.98 7.29 -5.41
N TYR A 227 6.32 7.40 -6.69
CA TYR A 227 7.66 7.79 -7.12
C TYR A 227 7.99 9.25 -6.73
N LYS A 228 7.05 10.17 -6.84
CA LYS A 228 7.21 11.57 -6.37
C LYS A 228 7.51 11.66 -4.87
N ILE A 229 6.83 10.85 -4.05
CA ILE A 229 7.13 10.77 -2.62
C ILE A 229 8.57 10.30 -2.40
N PHE A 230 8.97 9.24 -3.10
CA PHE A 230 10.32 8.69 -3.02
C PHE A 230 11.40 9.71 -3.44
N GLU A 231 11.22 10.41 -4.56
CA GLU A 231 12.15 11.46 -5.00
C GLU A 231 12.28 12.59 -3.97
N ASN A 232 11.15 13.08 -3.45
CA ASN A 232 11.13 14.14 -2.44
C ASN A 232 11.85 13.74 -1.15
N LEU A 233 11.75 12.47 -0.74
CA LEU A 233 12.46 11.94 0.41
C LEU A 233 13.97 11.86 0.17
N LYS A 234 14.41 11.53 -1.06
CA LYS A 234 15.83 11.43 -1.40
C LYS A 234 16.54 12.78 -1.48
N ILE A 235 15.83 13.85 -1.86
CA ILE A 235 16.41 15.18 -1.94
C ILE A 235 16.66 15.76 -0.53
N LYS A 236 15.94 15.30 0.49
CA LYS A 236 16.04 15.77 1.87
C LYS A 236 17.07 15.04 2.73
N ASN A 237 17.54 13.87 2.26
CA ASN A 237 18.60 13.07 2.90
C ASN A 237 19.91 13.15 2.10
#